data_c85b19eee59b995b99b286083f4ab9fa
#
_entry.id   c85b19eee59b995b99b286083f4ab9fa
#
_cell.length_a   1.000
_cell.length_b   1.000
_cell.length_c   1.000
_cell.angle_alpha   90.00
_cell.angle_beta   90.00
_cell.angle_gamma   90.00
#
_symmetry.space_group_name_H-M   'P 1'
#
loop_
_entity.id
_entity.type
_entity.pdbx_description
1 polymer ?
#
loop_
_entity_poly.entity_id
_entity_poly.type
_entity_poly.pdbx_seq_one_letter_code
_entity_poly.pdbx_strand_id
1 'polypeptide(L)'
;MSTDLEFQAPSIEELQPHFPAYEINTFIAAGGMGAVYAARQVSLDRPVAIKILPRQFGADPQFRSSFESEAKSMARLNHPNLIGVYDFGDADGMLYIIMELVEGKSLHHSAYGRAIDQSEAARLVAGISHGLAHAHQHGILHRDIKPGNILLGPGAVPKIGDFGLARPVGADHNPDEIVWGTPGYSAPEVVNNPGAVDQRADIFAIGVLLYELLTAQIPPDPWKPPSTLSQCSPE
;
A
#
# COMPACT_ATOMS: atom_id res chain seq x y z
N MET A 1 -10.17 -15.60 -24.83
CA MET A 1 -11.14 -15.69 -23.72
C MET A 1 -10.33 -15.90 -22.46
N SER A 2 -9.83 -14.83 -21.87
CA SER A 2 -9.18 -14.88 -20.54
C SER A 2 -10.29 -14.75 -19.52
N THR A 3 -10.64 -15.85 -18.88
CA THR A 3 -11.42 -15.80 -17.64
C THR A 3 -10.48 -15.22 -16.59
N ASP A 4 -10.59 -13.92 -16.33
CA ASP A 4 -10.11 -13.35 -15.09
C ASP A 4 -10.82 -14.10 -13.96
N LEU A 5 -10.14 -15.10 -13.40
CA LEU A 5 -10.59 -15.74 -12.17
C LEU A 5 -10.39 -14.69 -11.07
N GLU A 6 -11.46 -13.97 -10.77
CA GLU A 6 -11.51 -13.04 -9.67
C GLU A 6 -11.03 -13.77 -8.41
N PHE A 7 -10.00 -13.23 -7.74
CA PHE A 7 -9.45 -13.85 -6.53
C PHE A 7 -10.56 -13.99 -5.47
N GLN A 8 -10.85 -15.22 -5.08
CA GLN A 8 -11.75 -15.49 -3.98
C GLN A 8 -10.95 -15.60 -2.69
N ALA A 9 -11.24 -14.72 -1.75
CA ALA A 9 -10.62 -14.74 -0.43
C ALA A 9 -11.01 -16.04 0.31
N PRO A 10 -10.03 -16.83 0.80
CA PRO A 10 -10.34 -18.02 1.59
C PRO A 10 -11.14 -17.69 2.84
N SER A 11 -11.98 -18.61 3.28
CA SER A 11 -12.68 -18.46 4.57
C SER A 11 -11.70 -18.57 5.75
N ILE A 12 -12.12 -18.07 6.92
CA ILE A 12 -11.30 -18.17 8.16
C ILE A 12 -11.08 -19.63 8.51
N GLU A 13 -12.08 -20.48 8.33
CA GLU A 13 -12.03 -21.91 8.59
C GLU A 13 -11.01 -22.64 7.70
N GLU A 14 -10.87 -22.21 6.45
CA GLU A 14 -9.88 -22.73 5.51
C GLU A 14 -8.47 -22.29 5.88
N LEU A 15 -8.31 -21.06 6.37
CA LEU A 15 -7.00 -20.49 6.69
C LEU A 15 -6.46 -20.92 8.06
N GLN A 16 -7.31 -21.02 9.06
CA GLN A 16 -6.90 -21.26 10.46
C GLN A 16 -5.93 -22.44 10.63
N PRO A 17 -6.10 -23.60 9.96
CA PRO A 17 -5.15 -24.72 10.07
C PRO A 17 -3.72 -24.38 9.62
N HIS A 18 -3.54 -23.42 8.71
CA HIS A 18 -2.24 -23.01 8.19
C HIS A 18 -1.53 -21.97 9.09
N PHE A 19 -2.24 -21.43 10.08
CA PHE A 19 -1.73 -20.38 10.98
C PHE A 19 -1.83 -20.76 12.45
N PRO A 20 -1.20 -21.86 12.93
CA PRO A 20 -1.37 -22.34 14.30
C PRO A 20 -0.86 -21.37 15.37
N ALA A 21 0.05 -20.44 15.03
CA ALA A 21 0.56 -19.41 15.93
C ALA A 21 -0.33 -18.17 16.04
N TYR A 22 -1.42 -18.13 15.25
CA TYR A 22 -2.33 -16.97 15.14
C TYR A 22 -3.79 -17.44 15.28
N GLU A 23 -4.60 -16.65 15.96
CA GLU A 23 -6.06 -16.79 15.95
C GLU A 23 -6.63 -15.79 14.95
N ILE A 24 -7.16 -16.28 13.83
CA ILE A 24 -7.76 -15.43 12.79
C ILE A 24 -9.18 -15.08 13.23
N ASN A 25 -9.46 -13.78 13.40
CA ASN A 25 -10.71 -13.32 14.01
C ASN A 25 -11.70 -12.77 12.99
N THR A 26 -11.23 -11.97 12.03
CA THR A 26 -12.13 -11.21 11.15
C THR A 26 -11.50 -11.01 9.78
N PHE A 27 -12.29 -11.21 8.73
CA PHE A 27 -11.96 -10.75 7.39
C PHE A 27 -12.08 -9.22 7.32
N ILE A 28 -11.06 -8.54 6.80
CA ILE A 28 -11.03 -7.07 6.69
C ILE A 28 -11.39 -6.63 5.28
N ALA A 29 -10.66 -7.13 4.28
CA ALA A 29 -10.81 -6.71 2.89
C ALA A 29 -10.19 -7.72 1.92
N ALA A 30 -10.65 -7.70 0.66
CA ALA A 30 -10.00 -8.37 -0.45
C ALA A 30 -9.93 -7.44 -1.68
N GLY A 31 -8.97 -7.73 -2.56
CA GLY A 31 -8.76 -7.04 -3.82
C GLY A 31 -7.90 -7.88 -4.75
N GLY A 32 -7.52 -7.34 -5.90
CA GLY A 32 -6.71 -8.08 -6.89
C GLY A 32 -5.35 -8.58 -6.37
N MET A 33 -4.83 -7.99 -5.29
CA MET A 33 -3.55 -8.35 -4.67
C MET A 33 -3.71 -9.28 -3.45
N GLY A 34 -4.90 -9.82 -3.19
CA GLY A 34 -5.13 -10.76 -2.10
C GLY A 34 -6.15 -10.30 -1.08
N ALA A 35 -6.12 -10.93 0.10
CA ALA A 35 -7.04 -10.69 1.20
C ALA A 35 -6.30 -10.35 2.49
N VAL A 36 -6.94 -9.55 3.35
CA VAL A 36 -6.40 -9.14 4.65
C VAL A 36 -7.36 -9.56 5.75
N TYR A 37 -6.80 -10.14 6.80
CA TYR A 37 -7.53 -10.62 7.97
C TYR A 37 -6.94 -10.00 9.25
N ALA A 38 -7.80 -9.69 10.21
CA ALA A 38 -7.36 -9.40 11.57
C ALA A 38 -7.16 -10.73 12.32
N ALA A 39 -6.08 -10.80 13.06
CA ALA A 39 -5.72 -11.95 13.86
C ALA A 39 -5.05 -11.52 15.18
N ARG A 40 -4.93 -12.45 16.11
CA ARG A 40 -4.13 -12.31 17.33
C ARG A 40 -2.94 -13.27 17.26
N GLN A 41 -1.74 -12.77 17.43
CA GLN A 41 -0.56 -13.60 17.62
C GLN A 41 -0.57 -14.19 19.03
N VAL A 42 -0.74 -15.51 19.17
CA VAL A 42 -1.00 -16.17 20.45
C VAL A 42 0.19 -16.01 21.42
N SER A 43 1.42 -16.19 20.94
CA SER A 43 2.63 -16.18 21.78
C SER A 43 2.95 -14.83 22.42
N LEU A 44 2.56 -13.72 21.78
CA LEU A 44 2.83 -12.35 22.23
C LEU A 44 1.56 -11.61 22.66
N ASP A 45 0.41 -12.26 22.55
CA ASP A 45 -0.92 -11.71 22.85
C ASP A 45 -1.15 -10.33 22.21
N ARG A 46 -0.77 -10.18 20.93
CA ARG A 46 -0.89 -8.89 20.22
C ARG A 46 -1.77 -9.01 18.98
N PRO A 47 -2.52 -7.94 18.64
CA PRO A 47 -3.25 -7.88 17.37
C PRO A 47 -2.28 -7.75 16.19
N VAL A 48 -2.60 -8.43 15.10
CA VAL A 48 -1.85 -8.40 13.83
C VAL A 48 -2.81 -8.42 12.65
N ALA A 49 -2.35 -7.95 11.49
CA ALA A 49 -3.01 -8.19 10.22
C ALA A 49 -2.25 -9.28 9.45
N ILE A 50 -2.99 -10.19 8.83
CA ILE A 50 -2.45 -11.23 7.93
C ILE A 50 -2.92 -10.87 6.53
N LYS A 51 -1.98 -10.51 5.64
CA LYS A 51 -2.25 -10.33 4.22
C LYS A 51 -1.85 -11.60 3.48
N ILE A 52 -2.78 -12.16 2.71
CA ILE A 52 -2.59 -13.40 1.93
C ILE A 52 -2.67 -13.05 0.46
N LEU A 53 -1.70 -13.50 -0.30
CA LEU A 53 -1.64 -13.32 -1.75
C LEU A 53 -2.30 -14.50 -2.47
N PRO A 54 -2.87 -14.29 -3.67
CA PRO A 54 -3.37 -15.38 -4.51
C PRO A 54 -2.32 -16.46 -4.77
N ARG A 55 -2.72 -17.73 -4.78
CA ARG A 55 -1.83 -18.90 -4.98
C ARG A 55 -1.00 -18.81 -6.26
N GLN A 56 -1.51 -18.21 -7.31
CA GLN A 56 -0.79 -18.02 -8.56
C GLN A 56 0.54 -17.28 -8.39
N PHE A 57 0.61 -16.33 -7.46
CA PHE A 57 1.86 -15.63 -7.14
C PHE A 57 2.87 -16.54 -6.44
N GLY A 58 2.42 -17.44 -5.56
CA GLY A 58 3.29 -18.41 -4.90
C GLY A 58 3.80 -19.51 -5.83
N ALA A 59 3.15 -19.75 -6.97
CA ALA A 59 3.56 -20.72 -7.96
C ALA A 59 4.70 -20.24 -8.86
N ASP A 60 4.94 -18.92 -8.95
CA ASP A 60 6.03 -18.32 -9.72
C ASP A 60 7.30 -18.20 -8.85
N PRO A 61 8.39 -18.92 -9.17
CA PRO A 61 9.63 -18.85 -8.41
C PRO A 61 10.29 -17.48 -8.40
N GLN A 62 10.17 -16.71 -9.49
CA GLN A 62 10.75 -15.37 -9.61
C GLN A 62 9.98 -14.40 -8.71
N PHE A 63 8.65 -14.45 -8.76
CA PHE A 63 7.81 -13.65 -7.87
C PHE A 63 8.08 -13.97 -6.41
N ARG A 64 8.17 -15.26 -6.04
CA ARG A 64 8.48 -15.71 -4.67
C ARG A 64 9.79 -15.13 -4.17
N SER A 65 10.86 -15.23 -4.96
CA SER A 65 12.19 -14.69 -4.60
C SER A 65 12.14 -13.16 -4.38
N SER A 66 11.45 -12.44 -5.25
CA SER A 66 11.27 -10.99 -5.13
C SER A 66 10.46 -10.62 -3.89
N PHE A 67 9.36 -11.31 -3.65
CA PHE A 67 8.51 -11.14 -2.47
C PHE A 67 9.28 -11.33 -1.16
N GLU A 68 10.07 -12.41 -1.05
CA GLU A 68 10.90 -12.65 0.14
C GLU A 68 11.95 -11.56 0.37
N SER A 69 12.61 -11.11 -0.71
CA SER A 69 13.60 -10.04 -0.64
C SER A 69 12.98 -8.72 -0.17
N GLU A 70 11.82 -8.39 -0.71
CA GLU A 70 11.09 -7.17 -0.39
C GLU A 70 10.53 -7.22 1.04
N ALA A 71 9.93 -8.33 1.45
CA ALA A 71 9.45 -8.52 2.81
C ALA A 71 10.58 -8.39 3.85
N LYS A 72 11.76 -8.97 3.58
CA LYS A 72 12.96 -8.80 4.41
C LYS A 72 13.42 -7.34 4.50
N SER A 73 13.32 -6.61 3.41
CA SER A 73 13.67 -5.18 3.38
C SER A 73 12.68 -4.34 4.18
N MET A 74 11.38 -4.60 4.03
CA MET A 74 10.33 -3.92 4.77
C MET A 74 10.37 -4.22 6.27
N ALA A 75 10.73 -5.45 6.67
CA ALA A 75 10.85 -5.81 8.08
C ALA A 75 11.95 -5.02 8.84
N ARG A 76 12.85 -4.35 8.11
CA ARG A 76 13.86 -3.44 8.69
C ARG A 76 13.34 -2.03 8.92
N LEU A 77 12.21 -1.67 8.33
CA LEU A 77 11.62 -0.34 8.48
C LEU A 77 10.88 -0.26 9.82
N ASN A 78 11.26 0.73 10.63
CA ASN A 78 10.60 1.02 11.89
C ASN A 78 10.36 2.53 11.99
N HIS A 79 9.13 2.96 11.70
CA HIS A 79 8.76 4.37 11.71
C HIS A 79 7.27 4.53 12.05
N PRO A 80 6.86 5.54 12.84
CA PRO A 80 5.46 5.72 13.25
C PRO A 80 4.48 5.88 12.09
N ASN A 81 4.94 6.37 10.94
CA ASN A 81 4.12 6.55 9.74
C ASN A 81 4.25 5.39 8.73
N LEU A 82 4.82 4.26 9.10
CA LEU A 82 4.85 3.04 8.31
C LEU A 82 4.14 1.92 9.04
N ILE A 83 3.47 1.03 8.30
CA ILE A 83 2.94 -0.22 8.84
C ILE A 83 4.10 -1.19 9.00
N GLY A 84 4.35 -1.63 10.25
CA GLY A 84 5.43 -2.55 10.56
C GLY A 84 5.16 -3.95 10.02
N VAL A 85 6.15 -4.57 9.36
CA VAL A 85 6.12 -5.98 8.96
C VAL A 85 6.79 -6.82 10.06
N TYR A 86 6.11 -7.88 10.50
CA TYR A 86 6.54 -8.73 11.60
C TYR A 86 7.07 -10.08 11.15
N ASP A 87 6.45 -10.65 10.11
CA ASP A 87 6.81 -11.96 9.57
C ASP A 87 6.26 -12.13 8.15
N PHE A 88 6.75 -13.11 7.42
CA PHE A 88 6.25 -13.50 6.12
C PHE A 88 6.50 -14.98 5.88
N GLY A 89 5.80 -15.59 4.95
CA GLY A 89 6.00 -16.99 4.63
C GLY A 89 5.07 -17.52 3.56
N ASP A 90 4.95 -18.83 3.54
CA ASP A 90 4.11 -19.59 2.64
C ASP A 90 3.19 -20.51 3.45
N ALA A 91 1.92 -20.47 3.15
CA ALA A 91 0.89 -21.33 3.73
C ALA A 91 0.20 -22.10 2.59
N ASP A 92 0.66 -23.30 2.29
CA ASP A 92 0.13 -24.17 1.23
C ASP A 92 0.10 -23.48 -0.13
N GLY A 93 1.22 -22.86 -0.53
CA GLY A 93 1.38 -22.13 -1.79
C GLY A 93 0.78 -20.71 -1.81
N MET A 94 0.20 -20.25 -0.71
CA MET A 94 -0.23 -18.88 -0.51
C MET A 94 0.87 -18.12 0.22
N LEU A 95 1.47 -17.14 -0.44
CA LEU A 95 2.40 -16.22 0.21
C LEU A 95 1.62 -15.33 1.19
N TYR A 96 2.18 -15.08 2.36
CA TYR A 96 1.56 -14.22 3.36
C TYR A 96 2.53 -13.26 4.03
N ILE A 97 2.00 -12.19 4.58
CA ILE A 97 2.71 -11.22 5.42
C ILE A 97 1.92 -11.03 6.70
N ILE A 98 2.63 -11.06 7.82
CA ILE A 98 2.11 -10.66 9.13
C ILE A 98 2.60 -9.25 9.40
N MET A 99 1.69 -8.34 9.69
CA MET A 99 2.00 -6.92 9.86
C MET A 99 1.20 -6.28 10.99
N GLU A 100 1.52 -5.07 11.32
CA GLU A 100 0.79 -4.24 12.27
C GLU A 100 -0.68 -4.15 11.87
N LEU A 101 -1.58 -4.46 12.80
CA LEU A 101 -3.00 -4.16 12.65
C LEU A 101 -3.25 -2.71 13.03
N VAL A 102 -3.60 -1.89 12.05
CA VAL A 102 -3.96 -0.49 12.29
C VAL A 102 -5.46 -0.41 12.56
N GLU A 103 -5.81 -0.07 13.80
CA GLU A 103 -7.20 0.16 14.20
C GLU A 103 -7.69 1.51 13.65
N GLY A 104 -8.20 1.50 12.42
CA GLY A 104 -8.62 2.72 11.74
C GLY A 104 -9.17 2.46 10.35
N LYS A 105 -9.34 3.53 9.59
CA LYS A 105 -9.85 3.48 8.21
C LYS A 105 -8.79 3.99 7.25
N SER A 106 -8.86 3.56 6.00
CA SER A 106 -8.02 4.17 4.98
C SER A 106 -8.38 5.65 4.78
N LEU A 107 -7.41 6.41 4.34
CA LEU A 107 -7.61 7.81 3.97
C LEU A 107 -8.65 7.92 2.83
N HIS A 108 -8.66 6.96 1.91
CA HIS A 108 -9.70 6.85 0.90
C HIS A 108 -11.11 6.80 1.54
N HIS A 109 -11.32 5.91 2.50
CA HIS A 109 -12.62 5.77 3.17
C HIS A 109 -12.99 7.02 3.99
N SER A 110 -11.99 7.73 4.52
CA SER A 110 -12.21 8.89 5.40
C SER A 110 -12.44 10.20 4.66
N ALA A 111 -11.83 10.38 3.47
CA ALA A 111 -11.82 11.64 2.72
C ALA A 111 -12.35 11.53 1.28
N TYR A 112 -12.83 10.35 0.85
CA TYR A 112 -13.28 10.16 -0.53
C TYR A 112 -14.36 11.17 -0.96
N GLY A 113 -14.08 11.88 -2.05
CA GLY A 113 -14.99 12.88 -2.63
C GLY A 113 -15.24 14.11 -1.73
N ARG A 114 -14.36 14.37 -0.75
CA ARG A 114 -14.49 15.50 0.18
C ARG A 114 -13.14 16.19 0.36
N ALA A 115 -13.10 17.49 0.11
CA ALA A 115 -11.96 18.31 0.52
C ALA A 115 -11.89 18.37 2.05
N ILE A 116 -10.69 18.36 2.58
CA ILE A 116 -10.42 18.50 4.01
C ILE A 116 -9.74 19.85 4.29
N ASP A 117 -9.70 20.24 5.56
CA ASP A 117 -9.01 21.45 6.00
C ASP A 117 -7.53 21.44 5.59
N GLN A 118 -7.01 22.58 5.17
CA GLN A 118 -5.64 22.74 4.68
C GLN A 118 -4.60 22.34 5.74
N SER A 119 -4.81 22.69 7.01
CA SER A 119 -3.87 22.36 8.09
C SER A 119 -3.86 20.86 8.34
N GLU A 120 -5.02 20.22 8.25
CA GLU A 120 -5.12 18.77 8.37
C GLU A 120 -4.50 18.05 7.18
N ALA A 121 -4.71 18.52 5.94
CA ALA A 121 -4.07 17.98 4.75
C ALA A 121 -2.54 18.09 4.85
N ALA A 122 -2.02 19.24 5.26
CA ALA A 122 -0.59 19.46 5.48
C ALA A 122 -0.02 18.54 6.55
N ARG A 123 -0.72 18.36 7.68
CA ARG A 123 -0.32 17.46 8.75
C ARG A 123 -0.23 16.01 8.29
N LEU A 124 -1.23 15.53 7.57
CA LEU A 124 -1.27 14.16 7.04
C LEU A 124 -0.13 13.95 6.04
N VAL A 125 0.02 14.85 5.09
CA VAL A 125 1.06 14.75 4.05
C VAL A 125 2.46 14.85 4.65
N ALA A 126 2.68 15.68 5.67
CA ALA A 126 3.95 15.72 6.39
C ALA A 126 4.29 14.38 7.04
N GLY A 127 3.32 13.74 7.73
CA GLY A 127 3.51 12.40 8.29
C GLY A 127 3.84 11.34 7.23
N ILE A 128 3.09 11.34 6.11
CA ILE A 128 3.35 10.45 4.98
C ILE A 128 4.76 10.68 4.42
N SER A 129 5.15 11.94 4.22
CA SER A 129 6.49 12.29 3.70
C SER A 129 7.61 11.83 4.64
N HIS A 130 7.44 11.92 5.96
CA HIS A 130 8.42 11.40 6.93
C HIS A 130 8.56 9.88 6.81
N GLY A 131 7.45 9.14 6.70
CA GLY A 131 7.47 7.70 6.48
C GLY A 131 8.21 7.33 5.19
N LEU A 132 7.88 8.00 4.07
CA LEU A 132 8.56 7.76 2.79
C LEU A 132 10.04 8.12 2.82
N ALA A 133 10.41 9.23 3.45
CA ALA A 133 11.82 9.60 3.60
C ALA A 133 12.61 8.52 4.34
N HIS A 134 12.01 7.90 5.39
CA HIS A 134 12.62 6.77 6.07
C HIS A 134 12.77 5.55 5.15
N ALA A 135 11.77 5.18 4.37
CA ALA A 135 11.85 4.08 3.42
C ALA A 135 12.91 4.34 2.32
N HIS A 136 12.93 5.55 1.76
CA HIS A 136 13.90 5.95 0.74
C HIS A 136 15.35 5.91 1.24
N GLN A 137 15.62 6.28 2.49
CA GLN A 137 16.94 6.16 3.12
C GLN A 137 17.41 4.70 3.20
N HIS A 138 16.47 3.74 3.22
CA HIS A 138 16.75 2.30 3.19
C HIS A 138 16.71 1.71 1.76
N GLY A 139 16.63 2.55 0.73
CA GLY A 139 16.60 2.12 -0.68
C GLY A 139 15.27 1.52 -1.13
N ILE A 140 14.19 1.74 -0.39
CA ILE A 140 12.87 1.18 -0.69
C ILE A 140 11.96 2.26 -1.26
N LEU A 141 11.41 2.00 -2.46
CA LEU A 141 10.39 2.83 -3.10
C LEU A 141 9.01 2.23 -2.86
N HIS A 142 8.00 3.08 -2.66
CA HIS A 142 6.62 2.63 -2.48
C HIS A 142 5.93 2.31 -3.81
N ARG A 143 6.06 3.17 -4.80
CA ARG A 143 5.57 3.04 -6.19
C ARG A 143 4.04 3.03 -6.38
N ASP A 144 3.24 3.06 -5.31
CA ASP A 144 1.77 3.07 -5.36
C ASP A 144 1.17 3.90 -4.22
N ILE A 145 1.67 5.11 -4.00
CA ILE A 145 1.09 6.05 -3.02
C ILE A 145 -0.26 6.53 -3.52
N LYS A 146 -1.30 6.27 -2.71
CA LYS A 146 -2.69 6.68 -2.94
C LYS A 146 -3.48 6.63 -1.63
N PRO A 147 -4.66 7.28 -1.54
CA PRO A 147 -5.46 7.28 -0.31
C PRO A 147 -5.81 5.89 0.23
N GLY A 148 -5.95 4.89 -0.65
CA GLY A 148 -6.26 3.52 -0.25
C GLY A 148 -5.15 2.83 0.55
N ASN A 149 -3.90 3.22 0.29
CA ASN A 149 -2.71 2.64 0.93
C ASN A 149 -2.24 3.42 2.17
N ILE A 150 -2.99 4.44 2.58
CA ILE A 150 -2.74 5.21 3.79
C ILE A 150 -3.83 4.88 4.81
N LEU A 151 -3.46 4.28 5.94
CA LEU A 151 -4.38 4.05 7.05
C LEU A 151 -4.23 5.16 8.09
N LEU A 152 -5.35 5.58 8.67
CA LEU A 152 -5.38 6.54 9.76
C LEU A 152 -5.52 5.78 11.09
N GLY A 153 -4.43 5.67 11.82
CA GLY A 153 -4.42 5.07 13.15
C GLY A 153 -4.97 5.99 14.24
N PRO A 154 -4.83 5.61 15.53
CA PRO A 154 -5.24 6.44 16.65
C PRO A 154 -4.66 7.86 16.56
N GLY A 155 -5.48 8.88 16.88
CA GLY A 155 -5.09 10.29 16.75
C GLY A 155 -4.95 10.75 15.29
N ALA A 156 -5.54 10.05 14.34
CA ALA A 156 -5.44 10.28 12.91
C ALA A 156 -3.97 10.33 12.39
N VAL A 157 -3.10 9.52 13.01
CA VAL A 157 -1.71 9.37 12.54
C VAL A 157 -1.70 8.58 11.24
N PRO A 158 -1.19 9.14 10.13
CA PRO A 158 -1.14 8.41 8.87
C PRO A 158 -0.06 7.32 8.92
N LYS A 159 -0.41 6.12 8.46
CA LYS A 159 0.50 4.99 8.32
C LYS A 159 0.44 4.47 6.89
N ILE A 160 1.58 4.41 6.24
CA ILE A 160 1.73 3.90 4.88
C ILE A 160 1.78 2.37 4.95
N GLY A 161 0.91 1.73 4.20
CA GLY A 161 0.88 0.28 4.00
C GLY A 161 1.03 -0.09 2.53
N ASP A 162 1.02 -1.39 2.27
CA ASP A 162 1.02 -1.93 0.90
C ASP A 162 2.19 -1.42 0.03
N PHE A 163 3.40 -1.33 0.62
CA PHE A 163 4.62 -1.22 -0.17
C PHE A 163 4.63 -2.32 -1.24
N GLY A 164 5.05 -1.98 -2.42
CA GLY A 164 4.91 -2.71 -3.68
C GLY A 164 5.22 -4.21 -3.72
N LEU A 165 4.89 -4.97 -2.68
CA LEU A 165 5.12 -6.40 -2.46
C LEU A 165 4.65 -7.33 -3.60
N ALA A 166 4.02 -6.77 -4.61
CA ALA A 166 3.57 -7.51 -5.79
C ALA A 166 4.40 -7.19 -7.04
N ARG A 167 5.56 -6.54 -6.92
CA ARG A 167 6.37 -6.16 -8.08
C ARG A 167 7.72 -6.88 -8.07
N PRO A 168 8.07 -7.63 -9.14
CA PRO A 168 9.43 -8.11 -9.32
C PRO A 168 10.40 -6.93 -9.42
N VAL A 169 11.40 -6.88 -8.55
CA VAL A 169 12.53 -5.96 -8.72
C VAL A 169 13.37 -6.49 -9.87
N GLY A 170 13.52 -5.70 -10.96
CA GLY A 170 14.37 -6.07 -12.08
C GLY A 170 13.74 -6.96 -13.14
N ALA A 171 12.40 -7.00 -13.25
CA ALA A 171 11.76 -7.53 -14.43
C ALA A 171 12.28 -6.73 -15.64
N ASP A 172 13.07 -7.40 -16.50
CA ASP A 172 13.45 -6.88 -17.80
C ASP A 172 12.18 -6.42 -18.50
N HIS A 173 12.18 -5.18 -18.99
CA HIS A 173 11.03 -4.54 -19.59
C HIS A 173 10.46 -5.41 -20.71
N ASN A 174 9.41 -6.14 -20.43
CA ASN A 174 8.51 -6.62 -21.47
C ASN A 174 7.59 -5.44 -21.82
N PRO A 175 7.65 -4.88 -23.04
CA PRO A 175 6.79 -3.77 -23.46
C PRO A 175 5.28 -4.06 -23.34
N ASP A 176 4.91 -5.34 -23.23
CA ASP A 176 3.54 -5.82 -23.08
C ASP A 176 3.12 -6.00 -21.60
N GLU A 177 4.01 -5.72 -20.64
CA GLU A 177 3.66 -5.78 -19.22
C GLU A 177 2.87 -4.54 -18.79
N ILE A 178 1.81 -4.83 -18.04
CA ILE A 178 0.86 -3.90 -17.46
C ILE A 178 1.60 -2.73 -16.79
N VAL A 179 1.28 -1.50 -17.20
CA VAL A 179 1.73 -0.27 -16.55
C VAL A 179 1.28 -0.30 -15.08
N TRP A 180 2.24 -0.57 -14.19
CA TRP A 180 1.98 -0.66 -12.76
C TRP A 180 1.84 0.73 -12.15
N GLY A 181 0.72 0.98 -11.53
CA GLY A 181 0.40 2.21 -10.80
C GLY A 181 -1.09 2.47 -10.83
N THR A 182 -1.55 3.28 -9.92
CA THR A 182 -2.94 3.73 -9.90
C THR A 182 -3.09 4.91 -10.86
N PRO A 183 -3.98 4.82 -11.88
CA PRO A 183 -4.21 5.94 -12.80
C PRO A 183 -4.44 7.26 -12.04
N GLY A 184 -3.79 8.32 -12.48
CA GLY A 184 -3.86 9.65 -11.86
C GLY A 184 -2.82 9.90 -10.78
N TYR A 185 -2.25 8.87 -10.13
CA TYR A 185 -1.18 9.01 -9.11
C TYR A 185 0.20 8.67 -9.64
N SER A 186 0.28 7.94 -10.75
CA SER A 186 1.56 7.52 -11.33
C SER A 186 2.28 8.70 -11.99
N ALA A 187 3.55 8.87 -11.65
CA ALA A 187 4.42 9.85 -12.29
C ALA A 187 4.63 9.52 -13.78
N PRO A 188 4.83 10.51 -14.65
CA PRO A 188 4.98 10.31 -16.08
C PRO A 188 6.11 9.33 -16.44
N GLU A 189 7.21 9.33 -15.70
CA GLU A 189 8.34 8.43 -15.93
C GLU A 189 8.02 6.97 -15.63
N VAL A 190 7.05 6.69 -14.76
CA VAL A 190 6.58 5.32 -14.48
C VAL A 190 6.03 4.66 -15.74
N VAL A 191 5.41 5.45 -16.62
CA VAL A 191 4.86 5.00 -17.90
C VAL A 191 5.89 5.08 -19.02
N ASN A 192 6.60 6.24 -19.09
CA ASN A 192 7.42 6.58 -20.26
C ASN A 192 8.86 6.03 -20.17
N ASN A 193 9.39 5.81 -18.96
CA ASN A 193 10.75 5.33 -18.73
C ASN A 193 10.86 4.53 -17.41
N PRO A 194 10.21 3.36 -17.31
CA PRO A 194 10.13 2.59 -16.06
C PRO A 194 11.49 2.22 -15.45
N GLY A 195 12.56 2.11 -16.29
CA GLY A 195 13.92 1.82 -15.83
C GLY A 195 14.60 2.98 -15.08
N ALA A 196 14.08 4.19 -15.18
CA ALA A 196 14.62 5.39 -14.52
C ALA A 196 13.78 5.84 -13.32
N VAL A 197 12.85 5.00 -12.85
CA VAL A 197 11.97 5.34 -11.70
C VAL A 197 12.78 5.36 -10.41
N ASP A 198 12.77 6.51 -9.74
CA ASP A 198 13.40 6.71 -8.44
C ASP A 198 12.38 7.29 -7.42
N GLN A 199 12.90 7.76 -6.28
CA GLN A 199 12.09 8.33 -5.19
C GLN A 199 11.17 9.50 -5.62
N ARG A 200 11.47 10.17 -6.75
CA ARG A 200 10.66 11.28 -7.27
C ARG A 200 9.28 10.83 -7.73
N ALA A 201 9.12 9.56 -8.12
CA ALA A 201 7.82 9.01 -8.46
C ALA A 201 6.88 8.98 -7.24
N ASP A 202 7.39 8.61 -6.06
CA ASP A 202 6.61 8.67 -4.81
C ASP A 202 6.29 10.12 -4.41
N ILE A 203 7.24 11.05 -4.62
CA ILE A 203 7.03 12.49 -4.35
C ILE A 203 5.95 13.06 -5.26
N PHE A 204 5.92 12.68 -6.54
CA PHE A 204 4.85 13.06 -7.47
C PHE A 204 3.49 12.59 -6.95
N ALA A 205 3.40 11.32 -6.53
CA ALA A 205 2.15 10.76 -5.99
C ALA A 205 1.68 11.46 -4.71
N ILE A 206 2.61 11.89 -3.82
CA ILE A 206 2.28 12.75 -2.67
C ILE A 206 1.69 14.09 -3.12
N GLY A 207 2.23 14.70 -4.17
CA GLY A 207 1.70 15.95 -4.72
C GLY A 207 0.25 15.78 -5.20
N VAL A 208 -0.02 14.69 -5.91
CA VAL A 208 -1.39 14.34 -6.35
C VAL A 208 -2.31 14.09 -5.14
N LEU A 209 -1.84 13.36 -4.14
CA LEU A 209 -2.59 13.10 -2.90
C LEU A 209 -2.93 14.40 -2.17
N LEU A 210 -1.98 15.32 -2.01
CA LEU A 210 -2.24 16.63 -1.39
C LEU A 210 -3.29 17.42 -2.18
N TYR A 211 -3.18 17.44 -3.49
CA TYR A 211 -4.15 18.10 -4.35
C TYR A 211 -5.56 17.52 -4.14
N GLU A 212 -5.70 16.20 -4.14
CA GLU A 212 -6.98 15.53 -3.92
C GLU A 212 -7.55 15.83 -2.53
N LEU A 213 -6.73 15.83 -1.48
CA LEU A 213 -7.16 16.18 -0.12
C LEU A 213 -7.69 17.61 -0.04
N LEU A 214 -7.11 18.55 -0.77
CA LEU A 214 -7.52 19.96 -0.79
C LEU A 214 -8.73 20.23 -1.67
N THR A 215 -8.95 19.43 -2.74
CA THR A 215 -9.94 19.75 -3.78
C THR A 215 -11.02 18.70 -3.98
N ALA A 216 -10.89 17.53 -3.34
CA ALA A 216 -11.73 16.33 -3.54
C ALA A 216 -11.63 15.72 -4.96
N GLN A 217 -10.61 16.06 -5.74
CA GLN A 217 -10.39 15.54 -7.08
C GLN A 217 -8.89 15.47 -7.39
N ILE A 218 -8.49 14.55 -8.25
CA ILE A 218 -7.12 14.52 -8.78
C ILE A 218 -6.86 15.73 -9.69
N PRO A 219 -5.59 16.15 -9.85
CA PRO A 219 -5.26 17.29 -10.70
C PRO A 219 -5.84 17.15 -12.12
N PRO A 220 -6.59 18.14 -12.61
CA PRO A 220 -7.12 18.12 -13.98
C PRO A 220 -6.02 18.41 -15.01
N ASP A 221 -6.28 18.03 -16.26
CA ASP A 221 -5.49 18.45 -17.40
C ASP A 221 -6.36 19.39 -18.28
N PRO A 222 -5.99 20.68 -18.48
CA PRO A 222 -4.81 21.36 -17.95
C PRO A 222 -4.88 21.58 -16.43
N TRP A 223 -3.71 21.57 -15.78
CA TRP A 223 -3.57 21.77 -14.33
C TRP A 223 -4.14 23.12 -13.85
N LYS A 224 -4.79 23.09 -12.68
CA LYS A 224 -5.32 24.29 -12.01
C LYS A 224 -4.83 24.35 -10.57
N PRO A 225 -4.46 25.52 -10.04
CA PRO A 225 -4.09 25.63 -8.61
C PRO A 225 -5.25 25.20 -7.70
N PRO A 226 -4.97 24.46 -6.60
CA PRO A 226 -6.00 24.06 -5.64
C PRO A 226 -6.85 25.20 -5.13
N SER A 227 -6.25 26.37 -4.88
CA SER A 227 -6.92 27.59 -4.41
C SER A 227 -7.99 28.15 -5.37
N THR A 228 -8.01 27.70 -6.63
CA THR A 228 -9.08 28.05 -7.58
C THR A 228 -10.29 27.12 -7.48
N LEU A 229 -10.16 25.99 -6.80
CA LEU A 229 -11.16 24.93 -6.72
C LEU A 229 -11.68 24.69 -5.29
N SER A 230 -10.94 25.18 -4.29
CA SER A 230 -11.30 25.02 -2.87
C SER A 230 -10.84 26.23 -2.05
N GLN A 231 -11.31 26.30 -0.79
CA GLN A 231 -10.94 27.36 0.15
C GLN A 231 -9.58 27.09 0.80
N CYS A 232 -8.52 26.89 0.01
CA CYS A 232 -7.16 26.78 0.53
C CYS A 232 -6.32 28.01 0.16
N SER A 233 -5.22 28.22 0.89
CA SER A 233 -4.26 29.29 0.59
C SER A 233 -3.65 29.08 -0.80
N PRO A 234 -3.38 30.17 -1.54
CA PRO A 234 -2.66 30.08 -2.82
C PRO A 234 -1.15 29.77 -2.66
N GLU A 235 -0.62 29.81 -1.42
CA GLU A 235 0.79 29.58 -1.09
C GLU A 235 1.04 28.12 -0.64
#